data_46dafed5cf02b954d8bc88f51f7a3e1d
#
_entry.id   46dafed5cf02b954d8bc88f51f7a3e1d
#
_cell.length_a   1.000
_cell.length_b   1.000
_cell.length_c   1.000
_cell.angle_alpha   90.00
_cell.angle_beta   90.00
_cell.angle_gamma   90.00
#
_symmetry.space_group_name_H-M   'P 1'
#
loop_
_entity.id
_entity.type
_entity.pdbx_description
1 polymer ?
#
loop_
_entity_poly.entity_id
_entity_poly.type
_entity_poly.pdbx_seq_one_letter_code
_entity_poly.pdbx_strand_id
1 'polypeptide(L)'
;MVKSSLSAPTSAPAVTPWTHARRWLQRSNSETRTRILLLYVVTMLGTFALSVPVFRYFLTAEVNDRVRDDLTEEVENFETAYDRWDAATADTMPGIQAFADDFLATNLPEDDNFQIVILEDQLYRTNPLVLPDVISPGSDLFQTWLTLATEESATVPSNDPTVGSVIYQTSILEIDDVPVGIFVNAHISAGEQQEVLAGVYVFIKVTIGVLAISLLLAWVGSQQLLKPVQQLSQTAQTINETNLSGRLTVNGSGELATLAKTFNTMMDRVQTAFDAQRNFINDASHELRTPLTIIQGHLELMGDDPVEQQETLALVMDELDRMARFVNDLLLLAKAERPDFLVHETIALAPFTDEVFSKITTLGDRTWQLTNQATGTIVGDRQRLTGAIVNLAQNAVQHTQPTDIIELGSESVNGQVRFWLRDTGVGISPADQARIFDRFARAANTYRKSEGAGLGLAIVKIIAEAHHGHIELTSQLGHGSTFSLILPADDAKRTGG
;
A
#
# COMPACT_ATOMS: atom_id res chain seq x y z
N MET A 1 2.56 57.51 52.53
CA MET A 1 2.11 56.20 53.02
C MET A 1 1.50 55.39 51.91
N VAL A 2 2.29 54.55 51.27
CA VAL A 2 1.78 53.59 50.26
C VAL A 2 2.37 52.24 50.66
N LYS A 3 1.49 51.31 51.06
CA LYS A 3 1.84 49.96 51.43
C LYS A 3 2.03 49.12 50.15
N SER A 4 3.25 48.66 49.94
CA SER A 4 3.57 47.63 48.94
C SER A 4 3.16 46.26 49.50
N SER A 5 2.21 45.58 48.86
CA SER A 5 1.91 44.18 49.08
C SER A 5 2.79 43.32 48.20
N LEU A 6 3.74 42.63 48.80
CA LEU A 6 4.51 41.53 48.16
C LEU A 6 3.58 40.31 48.05
N SER A 7 3.26 39.92 46.81
CA SER A 7 2.65 38.62 46.51
C SER A 7 3.75 37.56 46.43
N ALA A 8 3.59 36.50 47.22
CA ALA A 8 4.46 35.31 47.20
C ALA A 8 4.39 34.57 45.84
N PRO A 9 5.48 33.93 45.35
CA PRO A 9 5.43 33.15 44.14
C PRO A 9 4.66 31.84 44.35
N THR A 10 3.62 31.64 43.58
CA THR A 10 2.90 30.38 43.50
C THR A 10 3.86 29.29 43.00
N SER A 11 4.09 28.28 43.83
CA SER A 11 4.86 27.08 43.51
C SER A 11 4.21 26.34 42.35
N ALA A 12 4.96 26.15 41.26
CA ALA A 12 4.56 25.32 40.18
C ALA A 12 4.34 23.86 40.64
N PRO A 13 3.28 23.16 40.19
CA PRO A 13 3.03 21.78 40.61
C PRO A 13 4.19 20.88 40.16
N ALA A 14 4.71 20.06 41.07
CA ALA A 14 5.75 19.07 40.81
C ALA A 14 5.27 18.10 39.71
N VAL A 15 5.95 18.15 38.56
CA VAL A 15 5.70 17.24 37.42
C VAL A 15 6.21 15.87 37.83
N THR A 16 5.28 14.96 38.17
CA THR A 16 5.63 13.59 38.51
C THR A 16 6.19 12.82 37.32
N PRO A 17 7.14 11.89 37.48
CA PRO A 17 7.76 11.10 36.40
C PRO A 17 6.73 10.40 35.49
N TRP A 18 5.56 10.06 36.01
CA TRP A 18 4.43 9.43 35.34
C TRP A 18 3.77 10.31 34.27
N THR A 19 3.81 11.64 34.41
CA THR A 19 3.24 12.55 33.39
C THR A 19 4.12 12.62 32.15
N HIS A 20 5.43 12.48 32.27
CA HIS A 20 6.36 12.39 31.14
C HIS A 20 6.21 11.05 30.39
N ALA A 21 6.09 9.93 31.12
CA ALA A 21 5.84 8.62 30.54
C ALA A 21 4.49 8.57 29.78
N ARG A 22 3.44 9.16 30.35
CA ARG A 22 2.10 9.21 29.71
C ARG A 22 2.08 10.08 28.45
N ARG A 23 2.78 11.23 28.43
CA ARG A 23 2.92 12.08 27.24
C ARG A 23 3.81 11.44 26.19
N TRP A 24 4.85 10.71 26.59
CA TRP A 24 5.71 9.96 25.70
C TRP A 24 4.94 8.80 25.06
N LEU A 25 4.17 8.03 25.82
CA LEU A 25 3.28 6.98 25.33
C LEU A 25 2.20 7.53 24.38
N GLN A 26 1.62 8.68 24.67
CA GLN A 26 0.61 9.30 23.80
C GLN A 26 1.19 9.83 22.48
N ARG A 27 2.39 10.41 22.48
CA ARG A 27 3.12 10.81 21.27
C ARG A 27 3.64 9.60 20.49
N SER A 28 4.20 8.62 21.17
CA SER A 28 4.70 7.38 20.60
C SER A 28 3.58 6.55 19.95
N ASN A 29 2.38 6.57 20.53
CA ASN A 29 1.22 5.80 20.02
C ASN A 29 0.57 6.42 18.75
N SER A 30 1.02 7.59 18.31
CA SER A 30 0.56 8.22 17.06
C SER A 30 1.33 7.74 15.81
N GLU A 31 2.51 7.19 15.98
CA GLU A 31 3.32 6.68 14.88
C GLU A 31 2.99 5.21 14.59
N THR A 32 2.65 4.90 13.35
CA THR A 32 2.34 3.54 12.87
C THR A 32 3.42 2.53 13.28
N ARG A 33 4.68 2.94 13.27
CA ARG A 33 5.83 2.15 13.70
C ARG A 33 5.71 1.67 15.14
N THR A 34 5.38 2.57 16.06
CA THR A 34 5.26 2.25 17.49
C THR A 34 4.11 1.30 17.75
N ARG A 35 3.00 1.45 17.02
CA ARG A 35 1.85 0.53 17.12
C ARG A 35 2.22 -0.89 16.68
N ILE A 36 2.95 -1.02 15.58
CA ILE A 36 3.41 -2.33 15.08
C ILE A 36 4.35 -2.98 16.08
N LEU A 37 5.34 -2.25 16.60
CA LEU A 37 6.26 -2.77 17.61
C LEU A 37 5.56 -3.13 18.91
N LEU A 38 4.60 -2.31 19.37
CA LEU A 38 3.83 -2.59 20.57
C LEU A 38 2.95 -3.84 20.41
N LEU A 39 2.27 -3.98 19.26
CA LEU A 39 1.50 -5.18 18.96
C LEU A 39 2.41 -6.44 18.96
N TYR A 40 3.59 -6.31 18.35
CA TYR A 40 4.57 -7.40 18.33
C TYR A 40 5.04 -7.80 19.74
N VAL A 41 5.36 -6.82 20.61
CA VAL A 41 5.74 -7.07 21.99
C VAL A 41 4.60 -7.73 22.77
N VAL A 42 3.36 -7.24 22.63
CA VAL A 42 2.20 -7.82 23.32
C VAL A 42 1.95 -9.26 22.90
N THR A 43 2.01 -9.55 21.61
CA THR A 43 1.84 -10.92 21.10
C THR A 43 2.96 -11.85 21.58
N MET A 44 4.21 -11.38 21.58
CA MET A 44 5.35 -12.15 22.09
C MET A 44 5.25 -12.44 23.59
N LEU A 45 4.87 -11.43 24.39
CA LEU A 45 4.66 -11.62 25.83
C LEU A 45 3.52 -12.60 26.10
N GLY A 46 2.43 -12.52 25.35
CA GLY A 46 1.32 -13.47 25.44
C GLY A 46 1.74 -14.91 25.10
N THR A 47 2.50 -15.09 24.02
CA THR A 47 3.05 -16.40 23.63
C THR A 47 4.00 -16.94 24.71
N PHE A 48 4.88 -16.10 25.24
CA PHE A 48 5.80 -16.47 26.32
C PHE A 48 5.04 -16.89 27.59
N ALA A 49 4.06 -16.09 28.01
CA ALA A 49 3.25 -16.37 29.19
C ALA A 49 2.48 -17.70 29.09
N LEU A 50 2.11 -18.11 27.88
CA LEU A 50 1.45 -19.39 27.64
C LEU A 50 2.44 -20.56 27.52
N SER A 51 3.61 -20.34 26.89
CA SER A 51 4.56 -21.41 26.59
C SER A 51 5.24 -21.98 27.84
N VAL A 52 5.52 -21.16 28.86
CA VAL A 52 6.19 -21.62 30.09
C VAL A 52 5.33 -22.62 30.90
N PRO A 53 4.05 -22.35 31.23
CA PRO A 53 3.18 -23.32 31.90
C PRO A 53 2.98 -24.61 31.07
N VAL A 54 2.80 -24.47 29.77
CA VAL A 54 2.62 -25.61 28.85
C VAL A 54 3.85 -26.46 28.82
N PHE A 55 5.04 -25.87 28.67
CA PHE A 55 6.31 -26.62 28.72
C PHE A 55 6.50 -27.34 30.05
N ARG A 56 6.25 -26.64 31.18
CA ARG A 56 6.31 -27.23 32.51
C ARG A 56 5.36 -28.42 32.65
N TYR A 57 4.11 -28.29 32.17
CA TYR A 57 3.13 -29.36 32.23
C TYR A 57 3.59 -30.62 31.49
N PHE A 58 4.05 -30.46 30.25
CA PHE A 58 4.54 -31.60 29.46
C PHE A 58 5.78 -32.24 30.04
N LEU A 59 6.73 -31.42 30.52
CA LEU A 59 7.95 -31.97 31.15
C LEU A 59 7.64 -32.72 32.41
N THR A 60 6.73 -32.25 33.28
CA THR A 60 6.31 -32.95 34.49
C THR A 60 5.56 -34.24 34.16
N ALA A 61 4.70 -34.24 33.13
CA ALA A 61 3.98 -35.43 32.70
C ALA A 61 4.94 -36.51 32.20
N GLU A 62 5.88 -36.13 31.32
CA GLU A 62 6.91 -37.05 30.79
C GLU A 62 7.76 -37.68 31.87
N VAL A 63 8.18 -36.89 32.88
CA VAL A 63 8.97 -37.41 34.02
C VAL A 63 8.14 -38.37 34.87
N ASN A 64 6.90 -38.00 35.19
CA ASN A 64 6.02 -38.86 35.99
C ASN A 64 5.69 -40.20 35.29
N ASP A 65 5.48 -40.16 33.97
CA ASP A 65 5.21 -41.37 33.20
C ASP A 65 6.43 -42.29 33.20
N ARG A 66 7.65 -41.74 33.03
CA ARG A 66 8.90 -42.51 33.11
C ARG A 66 9.05 -43.19 34.49
N VAL A 67 8.88 -42.43 35.58
CA VAL A 67 8.96 -42.97 36.93
C VAL A 67 7.94 -44.10 37.15
N ARG A 68 6.73 -43.97 36.64
CA ARG A 68 5.73 -45.05 36.75
C ARG A 68 6.12 -46.30 35.98
N ASP A 69 6.66 -46.12 34.76
CA ASP A 69 7.11 -47.24 33.95
C ASP A 69 8.25 -48.01 34.67
N ASP A 70 9.23 -47.27 35.25
CA ASP A 70 10.34 -47.84 36.00
C ASP A 70 9.84 -48.59 37.24
N LEU A 71 8.90 -48.00 38.01
CA LEU A 71 8.30 -48.69 39.18
C LEU A 71 7.51 -49.94 38.77
N THR A 72 6.80 -49.91 37.65
CA THR A 72 6.07 -51.08 37.15
C THR A 72 7.03 -52.21 36.76
N GLU A 73 8.12 -51.89 36.07
CA GLU A 73 9.14 -52.89 35.72
C GLU A 73 9.78 -53.52 36.96
N GLU A 74 10.08 -52.73 38.00
CA GLU A 74 10.64 -53.25 39.22
C GLU A 74 9.64 -54.15 39.96
N VAL A 75 8.34 -53.82 40.01
CA VAL A 75 7.32 -54.72 40.63
C VAL A 75 7.10 -55.97 39.81
N GLU A 76 7.04 -55.92 38.48
CA GLU A 76 6.96 -57.07 37.60
C GLU A 76 8.19 -58.00 37.77
N ASN A 77 9.36 -57.40 37.97
CA ASN A 77 10.59 -58.18 38.27
C ASN A 77 10.48 -58.90 39.63
N PHE A 78 9.92 -58.24 40.65
CA PHE A 78 9.65 -58.83 41.94
C PHE A 78 8.66 -60.00 41.81
N GLU A 79 7.54 -59.83 41.17
CA GLU A 79 6.52 -60.85 40.93
C GLU A 79 7.10 -62.05 40.14
N THR A 80 7.84 -61.77 39.05
CA THR A 80 8.48 -62.81 38.25
C THR A 80 9.52 -63.60 39.07
N ALA A 81 10.24 -62.93 39.97
CA ALA A 81 11.21 -63.62 40.86
C ALA A 81 10.48 -64.39 41.92
N TYR A 82 9.38 -63.91 42.48
CA TYR A 82 8.55 -64.61 43.45
C TYR A 82 7.92 -65.89 42.86
N ASP A 83 7.36 -65.82 41.67
CA ASP A 83 6.77 -66.94 40.94
C ASP A 83 7.81 -68.07 40.64
N ARG A 84 9.07 -67.70 40.50
CA ARG A 84 10.18 -68.68 40.26
C ARG A 84 10.79 -69.24 41.53
N TRP A 85 10.43 -68.65 42.66
CA TRP A 85 10.94 -69.15 43.97
C TRP A 85 10.42 -70.59 44.22
N ASP A 86 11.16 -71.39 44.98
CA ASP A 86 10.82 -72.79 45.17
C ASP A 86 9.41 -72.94 45.79
N ALA A 87 8.47 -73.53 45.04
CA ALA A 87 7.07 -73.71 45.45
C ALA A 87 6.90 -74.48 46.76
N ALA A 88 7.87 -75.31 47.15
CA ALA A 88 7.85 -76.05 48.42
C ALA A 88 8.11 -75.14 49.66
N THR A 89 8.68 -73.96 49.46
CA THR A 89 9.02 -73.04 50.54
C THR A 89 8.24 -71.71 50.36
N ALA A 90 7.73 -71.38 49.16
CA ALA A 90 7.03 -70.14 48.88
C ALA A 90 5.71 -70.00 49.66
N ASP A 91 4.99 -71.11 49.88
CA ASP A 91 3.70 -71.14 50.59
C ASP A 91 3.85 -71.19 52.12
N THR A 92 4.94 -70.61 52.62
CA THR A 92 5.17 -70.52 54.08
C THR A 92 5.74 -69.15 54.46
N MET A 93 5.37 -68.62 55.64
CA MET A 93 5.91 -67.35 56.12
C MET A 93 7.46 -67.32 56.14
N PRO A 94 8.18 -68.35 56.64
CA PRO A 94 9.65 -68.40 56.56
C PRO A 94 10.19 -68.39 55.13
N GLY A 95 9.45 -68.94 54.15
CA GLY A 95 9.81 -68.93 52.73
C GLY A 95 9.68 -67.51 52.09
N ILE A 96 8.60 -66.86 52.40
CA ILE A 96 8.40 -65.45 51.94
C ILE A 96 9.47 -64.52 52.52
N GLN A 97 9.79 -64.70 53.82
CA GLN A 97 10.87 -63.96 54.49
C GLN A 97 12.25 -64.23 53.83
N ALA A 98 12.58 -65.49 53.53
CA ALA A 98 13.82 -65.83 52.86
C ALA A 98 13.89 -65.25 51.42
N PHE A 99 12.78 -65.28 50.68
CA PHE A 99 12.66 -64.64 49.37
C PHE A 99 12.88 -63.13 49.44
N ALA A 100 12.17 -62.45 50.33
CA ALA A 100 12.30 -61.05 50.55
C ALA A 100 13.71 -60.58 50.88
N ASP A 101 14.39 -61.40 51.76
CA ASP A 101 15.77 -61.15 52.15
C ASP A 101 16.73 -61.29 50.95
N ASP A 102 16.56 -62.31 50.11
CA ASP A 102 17.41 -62.55 48.93
C ASP A 102 17.14 -61.53 47.85
N PHE A 103 15.87 -61.23 47.55
CA PHE A 103 15.49 -60.28 46.55
C PHE A 103 16.01 -58.88 46.88
N LEU A 104 15.73 -58.38 48.08
CA LEU A 104 16.17 -57.03 48.50
C LEU A 104 17.70 -56.92 48.66
N ALA A 105 18.41 -58.04 48.88
CA ALA A 105 19.86 -58.03 48.93
C ALA A 105 20.52 -58.02 47.54
N THR A 106 19.87 -58.63 46.54
CA THR A 106 20.39 -58.75 45.17
C THR A 106 19.93 -57.65 44.22
N ASN A 107 18.74 -57.09 44.45
CA ASN A 107 18.18 -55.98 43.59
C ASN A 107 18.37 -54.64 44.31
N LEU A 108 19.28 -53.87 43.81
CA LEU A 108 19.47 -52.51 44.30
C LEU A 108 18.45 -51.56 43.62
N PRO A 109 17.64 -50.84 44.38
CA PRO A 109 16.72 -49.86 43.80
C PRO A 109 17.49 -48.71 43.12
N GLU A 110 16.92 -48.14 42.14
CA GLU A 110 17.44 -46.90 41.55
C GLU A 110 17.38 -45.73 42.55
N ASP A 111 18.07 -44.64 42.27
CA ASP A 111 18.11 -43.48 43.14
C ASP A 111 16.67 -42.94 43.43
N ASP A 112 16.41 -42.63 44.69
CA ASP A 112 15.11 -42.20 45.24
C ASP A 112 13.97 -43.25 45.17
N ASN A 113 14.26 -44.52 44.81
CA ASN A 113 13.36 -45.70 44.92
C ASN A 113 13.56 -46.40 46.25
N PHE A 114 12.44 -46.82 46.82
CA PHE A 114 12.40 -47.54 48.13
C PHE A 114 11.58 -48.81 47.98
N GLN A 115 12.25 -49.94 48.08
CA GLN A 115 11.61 -51.25 48.10
C GLN A 115 11.30 -51.62 49.55
N ILE A 116 10.05 -51.89 49.85
CA ILE A 116 9.54 -52.08 51.20
C ILE A 116 8.73 -53.39 51.23
N VAL A 117 9.09 -54.33 52.14
CA VAL A 117 8.28 -55.51 52.39
C VAL A 117 7.64 -55.38 53.75
N ILE A 118 6.33 -55.51 53.79
CA ILE A 118 5.50 -55.49 54.96
C ILE A 118 4.88 -56.87 55.13
N LEU A 119 5.08 -57.50 56.27
CA LEU A 119 4.51 -58.84 56.62
C LEU A 119 3.78 -58.76 57.95
N GLU A 120 2.61 -59.40 58.07
CA GLU A 120 1.79 -59.41 59.31
C GLU A 120 1.56 -57.95 59.87
N ASP A 121 1.26 -57.03 59.03
CA ASP A 121 1.02 -55.56 59.34
C ASP A 121 2.25 -54.86 59.96
N GLN A 122 3.45 -55.43 59.83
CA GLN A 122 4.71 -54.85 60.34
C GLN A 122 5.74 -54.70 59.20
N LEU A 123 6.53 -53.63 59.30
CA LEU A 123 7.71 -53.49 58.45
C LEU A 123 8.66 -54.67 58.63
N TYR A 124 8.81 -55.49 57.62
CA TYR A 124 9.73 -56.62 57.67
C TYR A 124 11.15 -56.21 57.24
N ARG A 125 11.27 -55.64 56.01
CA ARG A 125 12.56 -55.26 55.48
C ARG A 125 12.42 -54.16 54.44
N THR A 126 13.47 -53.36 54.28
CA THR A 126 13.51 -52.25 53.26
C THR A 126 14.89 -52.22 52.59
N ASN A 127 14.88 -51.70 51.36
CA ASN A 127 16.07 -51.32 50.64
C ASN A 127 15.79 -49.92 49.95
N PRO A 128 16.54 -48.85 50.34
CA PRO A 128 17.56 -48.75 51.39
C PRO A 128 17.00 -48.93 52.81
N LEU A 129 17.89 -49.24 53.76
CA LEU A 129 17.51 -49.52 55.16
C LEU A 129 16.87 -48.33 55.92
N VAL A 130 17.11 -47.12 55.47
CA VAL A 130 16.58 -45.90 56.09
C VAL A 130 15.49 -45.35 55.20
N LEU A 131 14.27 -45.32 55.70
CA LEU A 131 13.13 -44.74 55.00
C LEU A 131 12.97 -43.28 55.40
N PRO A 132 12.63 -42.44 54.44
CA PRO A 132 12.14 -41.10 54.71
C PRO A 132 10.87 -41.06 55.56
N ASP A 133 10.70 -40.04 56.39
CA ASP A 133 9.59 -39.95 57.34
C ASP A 133 8.21 -40.16 56.71
N VAL A 134 8.04 -39.73 55.45
CA VAL A 134 6.76 -39.79 54.73
C VAL A 134 6.31 -41.21 54.37
N ILE A 135 7.26 -42.16 54.29
CA ILE A 135 7.01 -43.57 53.95
C ILE A 135 7.46 -44.50 55.09
N SER A 136 7.82 -43.97 56.28
CA SER A 136 8.25 -44.68 57.41
C SER A 136 7.08 -45.31 58.21
N PRO A 137 7.29 -46.36 59.02
CA PRO A 137 6.28 -46.86 59.93
C PRO A 137 5.72 -45.80 60.83
N GLY A 138 4.41 -45.55 60.76
CA GLY A 138 3.73 -44.49 61.49
C GLY A 138 3.31 -43.30 60.66
N SER A 139 3.74 -43.17 59.37
CA SER A 139 3.23 -42.19 58.40
C SER A 139 1.82 -42.60 57.95
N ASP A 140 1.03 -41.59 57.54
CA ASP A 140 -0.31 -41.83 57.00
C ASP A 140 -0.28 -42.74 55.76
N LEU A 141 0.74 -42.60 54.94
CA LEU A 141 0.88 -43.37 53.70
C LEU A 141 1.23 -44.86 54.05
N PHE A 142 2.12 -45.11 55.03
CA PHE A 142 2.41 -46.43 55.46
C PHE A 142 1.18 -47.12 56.09
N GLN A 143 0.37 -46.39 56.87
CA GLN A 143 -0.90 -46.92 57.39
C GLN A 143 -1.91 -47.21 56.26
N THR A 144 -1.90 -46.46 55.16
CA THR A 144 -2.72 -46.74 54.00
C THR A 144 -2.30 -48.11 53.39
N TRP A 145 -1.01 -48.30 53.19
CA TRP A 145 -0.49 -49.62 52.66
C TRP A 145 -0.89 -50.84 53.48
N LEU A 146 -0.95 -50.72 54.79
CA LEU A 146 -1.44 -51.81 55.66
C LEU A 146 -2.91 -52.17 55.42
N THR A 147 -3.71 -51.31 54.81
CA THR A 147 -5.13 -51.57 54.58
C THR A 147 -5.43 -51.99 53.13
N LEU A 148 -4.42 -52.08 52.26
CA LEU A 148 -4.57 -52.54 50.91
C LEU A 148 -4.86 -54.01 50.81
N ALA A 149 -5.90 -54.39 50.11
CA ALA A 149 -6.29 -55.78 49.83
C ALA A 149 -6.06 -56.16 48.35
N THR A 150 -5.64 -55.23 47.53
CA THR A 150 -5.39 -55.35 46.07
C THR A 150 -4.18 -54.53 45.71
N GLU A 151 -3.55 -54.90 44.61
CA GLU A 151 -2.49 -54.13 44.01
C GLU A 151 -2.97 -52.71 43.68
N GLU A 152 -2.15 -51.72 43.97
CA GLU A 152 -2.46 -50.32 43.75
C GLU A 152 -1.24 -49.57 43.18
N SER A 153 -1.49 -48.70 42.21
CA SER A 153 -0.53 -47.71 41.72
C SER A 153 -1.11 -46.33 41.95
N ALA A 154 -0.44 -45.53 42.77
CA ALA A 154 -0.94 -44.19 43.08
C ALA A 154 0.18 -43.15 43.21
N THR A 155 -0.22 -41.88 43.11
CA THR A 155 0.63 -40.70 43.34
C THR A 155 0.06 -39.91 44.48
N VAL A 156 0.78 -39.75 45.56
CA VAL A 156 0.34 -38.97 46.75
C VAL A 156 1.22 -37.74 46.88
N PRO A 157 0.62 -36.55 46.70
CA PRO A 157 1.36 -35.29 46.84
C PRO A 157 1.74 -35.05 48.31
N SER A 158 2.97 -34.63 48.56
CA SER A 158 3.42 -34.19 49.88
C SER A 158 3.49 -32.66 49.95
N ASN A 159 3.22 -32.12 51.14
CA ASN A 159 3.44 -30.70 51.40
C ASN A 159 4.89 -30.34 51.71
N ASP A 160 5.76 -31.36 51.85
CA ASP A 160 7.18 -31.17 52.09
C ASP A 160 7.94 -31.03 50.74
N PRO A 161 8.59 -29.89 50.52
CA PRO A 161 9.35 -29.64 49.28
C PRO A 161 10.53 -30.60 49.09
N THR A 162 11.00 -31.26 50.15
CA THR A 162 12.10 -32.25 50.11
C THR A 162 11.63 -33.64 49.70
N VAL A 163 10.32 -33.86 49.64
CA VAL A 163 9.67 -35.12 49.25
C VAL A 163 8.99 -34.95 47.89
N GLY A 164 8.37 -33.82 47.64
CA GLY A 164 7.60 -33.58 46.42
C GLY A 164 6.31 -34.40 46.38
N SER A 165 6.30 -35.50 45.67
CA SER A 165 5.21 -36.49 45.67
C SER A 165 5.80 -37.89 45.87
N VAL A 166 5.03 -38.78 46.47
CA VAL A 166 5.35 -40.22 46.54
C VAL A 166 4.55 -40.91 45.44
N ILE A 167 5.25 -41.54 44.50
CA ILE A 167 4.67 -42.40 43.49
C ILE A 167 4.94 -43.83 43.95
N TYR A 168 3.94 -44.67 44.07
CA TYR A 168 4.15 -46.02 44.49
C TYR A 168 3.36 -47.04 43.70
N GLN A 169 3.88 -48.27 43.65
CA GLN A 169 3.20 -49.46 43.14
C GLN A 169 3.37 -50.60 44.10
N THR A 170 2.34 -51.39 44.25
CA THR A 170 2.30 -52.51 45.25
C THR A 170 2.01 -53.79 44.57
N SER A 171 2.55 -54.90 45.18
CA SER A 171 2.20 -56.30 44.87
C SER A 171 1.83 -57.02 46.14
N ILE A 172 0.82 -57.89 46.15
CA ILE A 172 0.33 -58.58 47.31
C ILE A 172 1.09 -59.94 47.44
N LEU A 173 1.51 -60.22 48.65
CA LEU A 173 2.15 -61.52 49.01
C LEU A 173 1.10 -62.42 49.66
N GLU A 174 0.85 -63.54 49.08
CA GLU A 174 -0.20 -64.50 49.49
C GLU A 174 0.34 -65.81 49.88
N ILE A 175 -0.32 -66.52 50.84
CA ILE A 175 -0.13 -67.93 51.19
C ILE A 175 -1.50 -68.62 51.09
N ASP A 176 -1.64 -69.63 50.24
CA ASP A 176 -2.91 -70.36 50.03
C ASP A 176 -4.09 -69.35 49.68
N ASP A 177 -3.84 -68.41 48.76
CA ASP A 177 -4.79 -67.34 48.36
C ASP A 177 -5.20 -66.40 49.50
N VAL A 178 -4.43 -66.36 50.61
CA VAL A 178 -4.66 -65.43 51.74
C VAL A 178 -3.56 -64.35 51.75
N PRO A 179 -3.88 -63.06 51.69
CA PRO A 179 -2.87 -62.05 51.79
C PRO A 179 -2.17 -62.04 53.16
N VAL A 180 -0.83 -62.18 53.17
CA VAL A 180 -0.01 -62.17 54.33
C VAL A 180 0.98 -61.03 54.41
N GLY A 181 1.10 -60.30 53.33
CA GLY A 181 1.99 -59.14 53.25
C GLY A 181 1.84 -58.35 51.94
N ILE A 182 2.62 -57.33 51.82
CA ILE A 182 2.64 -56.45 50.67
C ILE A 182 4.09 -56.03 50.36
N PHE A 183 4.46 -56.12 49.13
CA PHE A 183 5.62 -55.44 48.57
C PHE A 183 5.23 -54.07 48.03
N VAL A 184 5.93 -53.03 48.41
CA VAL A 184 5.74 -51.68 47.98
C VAL A 184 7.02 -51.18 47.37
N ASN A 185 6.95 -50.78 46.13
CA ASN A 185 7.98 -49.98 45.45
C ASN A 185 7.57 -48.56 45.42
N ALA A 186 8.25 -47.65 46.11
CA ALA A 186 7.89 -46.27 46.27
C ALA A 186 9.03 -45.33 45.80
N HIS A 187 8.69 -44.30 45.06
CA HIS A 187 9.61 -43.29 44.54
C HIS A 187 9.28 -41.90 45.13
N ILE A 188 10.32 -41.18 45.52
CA ILE A 188 10.20 -39.79 46.02
C ILE A 188 10.62 -38.80 44.96
N SER A 189 9.66 -38.07 44.41
CA SER A 189 9.83 -37.22 43.22
C SER A 189 10.51 -35.86 43.45
N ALA A 190 11.19 -35.63 44.55
CA ALA A 190 11.84 -34.34 44.85
C ALA A 190 13.02 -34.06 43.91
N GLY A 191 13.79 -35.09 43.52
CA GLY A 191 14.91 -35.01 42.57
C GLY A 191 14.43 -34.59 41.20
N GLU A 192 13.42 -35.26 40.67
CA GLU A 192 12.80 -35.01 39.36
C GLU A 192 12.16 -33.63 39.29
N GLN A 193 11.50 -33.16 40.37
CA GLN A 193 10.96 -31.83 40.43
C GLN A 193 12.04 -30.75 40.32
N GLN A 194 13.23 -30.93 40.88
CA GLN A 194 14.37 -30.06 40.72
C GLN A 194 14.90 -30.06 39.28
N GLU A 195 14.98 -31.22 38.62
CA GLU A 195 15.36 -31.33 37.22
C GLU A 195 14.37 -30.62 36.28
N VAL A 196 13.06 -30.84 36.52
CA VAL A 196 11.99 -30.12 35.81
C VAL A 196 12.15 -28.60 35.94
N LEU A 197 12.39 -28.12 37.19
CA LEU A 197 12.62 -26.68 37.40
C LEU A 197 13.88 -26.18 36.70
N ALA A 198 14.96 -26.91 36.73
CA ALA A 198 16.20 -26.58 36.01
C ALA A 198 15.94 -26.50 34.49
N GLY A 199 15.21 -27.46 33.94
CA GLY A 199 14.79 -27.48 32.54
C GLY A 199 13.93 -26.26 32.16
N VAL A 200 12.96 -25.90 33.00
CA VAL A 200 12.14 -24.69 32.83
C VAL A 200 13.00 -23.43 32.88
N TYR A 201 13.99 -23.34 33.77
CA TYR A 201 14.91 -22.21 33.83
C TYR A 201 15.74 -22.04 32.53
N VAL A 202 16.24 -23.14 31.98
CA VAL A 202 16.97 -23.15 30.72
C VAL A 202 16.05 -22.69 29.59
N PHE A 203 14.83 -23.22 29.53
CA PHE A 203 13.82 -22.83 28.55
C PHE A 203 13.50 -21.31 28.61
N ILE A 204 13.31 -20.74 29.80
CA ILE A 204 13.07 -19.31 30.01
C ILE A 204 14.26 -18.51 29.49
N LYS A 205 15.49 -18.84 29.81
CA LYS A 205 16.70 -18.12 29.36
C LYS A 205 16.83 -18.13 27.85
N VAL A 206 16.64 -19.26 27.20
CA VAL A 206 16.69 -19.43 25.75
C VAL A 206 15.58 -18.59 25.09
N THR A 207 14.37 -18.69 25.62
CA THR A 207 13.22 -17.95 25.08
C THR A 207 13.41 -16.44 25.19
N ILE A 208 13.92 -15.92 26.31
CA ILE A 208 14.26 -14.50 26.47
C ILE A 208 15.30 -14.08 25.43
N GLY A 209 16.33 -14.89 25.18
CA GLY A 209 17.32 -14.61 24.15
C GLY A 209 16.72 -14.51 22.74
N VAL A 210 15.86 -15.47 22.39
CA VAL A 210 15.13 -15.46 21.10
C VAL A 210 14.22 -14.24 20.98
N LEU A 211 13.48 -13.88 22.06
CA LEU A 211 12.61 -12.70 22.09
C LEU A 211 13.42 -11.43 21.88
N ALA A 212 14.58 -11.29 22.51
CA ALA A 212 15.45 -10.12 22.35
C ALA A 212 15.95 -9.97 20.90
N ILE A 213 16.41 -11.06 20.28
CA ILE A 213 16.85 -11.07 18.87
C ILE A 213 15.69 -10.75 17.95
N SER A 214 14.52 -11.34 18.15
CA SER A 214 13.33 -11.11 17.35
C SER A 214 12.86 -9.64 17.43
N LEU A 215 12.92 -9.03 18.62
CA LEU A 215 12.59 -7.62 18.81
C LEU A 215 13.58 -6.69 18.07
N LEU A 216 14.87 -7.02 18.11
CA LEU A 216 15.89 -6.30 17.37
C LEU A 216 15.65 -6.36 15.85
N LEU A 217 15.36 -7.56 15.33
CA LEU A 217 15.06 -7.76 13.91
C LEU A 217 13.79 -7.01 13.49
N ALA A 218 12.73 -7.07 14.31
CA ALA A 218 11.48 -6.34 14.08
C ALA A 218 11.71 -4.81 14.07
N TRP A 219 12.57 -4.31 14.96
CA TRP A 219 12.92 -2.90 15.03
C TRP A 219 13.68 -2.44 13.78
N VAL A 220 14.69 -3.19 13.32
CA VAL A 220 15.46 -2.89 12.10
C VAL A 220 14.57 -2.98 10.86
N GLY A 221 13.78 -4.05 10.72
CA GLY A 221 12.88 -4.26 9.59
C GLY A 221 11.81 -3.17 9.49
N SER A 222 11.22 -2.77 10.62
CA SER A 222 10.25 -1.67 10.66
C SER A 222 10.83 -0.35 10.19
N GLN A 223 12.11 -0.07 10.48
CA GLN A 223 12.77 1.15 9.97
C GLN A 223 12.92 1.13 8.46
N GLN A 224 13.36 0.01 7.89
CA GLN A 224 13.60 -0.10 6.44
C GLN A 224 12.31 -0.06 5.64
N LEU A 225 11.24 -0.71 6.13
CA LEU A 225 9.96 -0.79 5.42
C LEU A 225 9.15 0.50 5.48
N LEU A 226 9.21 1.27 6.58
CA LEU A 226 8.40 2.48 6.73
C LEU A 226 9.09 3.76 6.21
N LYS A 227 10.41 3.75 6.03
CA LYS A 227 11.16 4.93 5.53
C LYS A 227 10.67 5.45 4.18
N PRO A 228 10.42 4.61 3.14
CA PRO A 228 9.90 5.09 1.85
C PRO A 228 8.50 5.72 1.96
N VAL A 229 7.63 5.16 2.82
CA VAL A 229 6.29 5.69 3.05
C VAL A 229 6.33 7.07 3.74
N GLN A 230 7.24 7.25 4.69
CA GLN A 230 7.45 8.55 5.32
C GLN A 230 8.00 9.58 4.32
N GLN A 231 8.94 9.19 3.46
CA GLN A 231 9.45 10.04 2.39
C GLN A 231 8.35 10.45 1.41
N LEU A 232 7.47 9.51 1.02
CA LEU A 232 6.30 9.81 0.19
C LEU A 232 5.41 10.88 0.83
N SER A 233 5.07 10.69 2.12
CA SER A 233 4.23 11.65 2.85
C SER A 233 4.88 13.02 2.95
N GLN A 234 6.17 13.10 3.25
CA GLN A 234 6.92 14.36 3.33
C GLN A 234 7.02 15.05 1.97
N THR A 235 7.37 14.31 0.90
CA THR A 235 7.44 14.87 -0.45
C THR A 235 6.08 15.39 -0.89
N ALA A 236 5.00 14.62 -0.66
CA ALA A 236 3.65 15.04 -1.00
C ALA A 236 3.21 16.31 -0.25
N GLN A 237 3.64 16.50 1.00
CA GLN A 237 3.34 17.71 1.77
C GLN A 237 4.13 18.94 1.33
N THR A 238 5.30 18.75 0.72
CA THR A 238 6.12 19.87 0.20
C THR A 238 5.76 20.31 -1.21
N ILE A 239 4.93 19.50 -1.91
CA ILE A 239 4.42 19.84 -3.24
C ILE A 239 3.36 20.92 -3.10
N ASN A 240 3.58 22.01 -3.81
CA ASN A 240 2.63 23.11 -3.98
C ASN A 240 2.80 23.71 -5.38
N GLU A 241 1.97 24.70 -5.73
CA GLU A 241 1.99 25.37 -7.05
C GLU A 241 3.35 25.95 -7.44
N THR A 242 4.21 26.27 -6.47
CA THR A 242 5.55 26.84 -6.70
C THR A 242 6.66 25.79 -6.69
N ASN A 243 6.38 24.59 -6.22
CA ASN A 243 7.37 23.51 -6.11
C ASN A 243 6.77 22.15 -6.53
N LEU A 244 6.77 21.88 -7.82
CA LEU A 244 6.34 20.61 -8.43
C LEU A 244 7.52 19.67 -8.72
N SER A 245 8.76 20.08 -8.41
CA SER A 245 9.98 19.33 -8.77
C SER A 245 10.30 18.15 -7.84
N GLY A 246 9.56 18.01 -6.72
CA GLY A 246 9.77 16.92 -5.75
C GLY A 246 9.60 15.56 -6.40
N ARG A 247 10.64 14.71 -6.30
CA ARG A 247 10.61 13.30 -6.78
C ARG A 247 11.08 12.37 -5.68
N LEU A 248 10.53 11.16 -5.69
CA LEU A 248 10.93 10.09 -4.79
C LEU A 248 12.13 9.34 -5.35
N THR A 249 13.08 9.02 -4.48
CA THR A 249 14.18 8.11 -4.83
C THR A 249 13.62 6.69 -5.00
N VAL A 250 13.82 6.11 -6.18
CA VAL A 250 13.41 4.72 -6.46
C VAL A 250 14.56 3.81 -6.04
N ASN A 251 14.42 3.15 -4.89
CA ASN A 251 15.40 2.21 -4.38
C ASN A 251 14.84 0.78 -4.39
N GLY A 252 15.58 -0.17 -4.94
CA GLY A 252 15.23 -1.59 -4.96
C GLY A 252 14.19 -1.97 -6.01
N SER A 253 13.60 -3.17 -5.81
CA SER A 253 12.54 -3.76 -6.63
C SER A 253 11.39 -4.17 -5.70
N GLY A 254 10.15 -4.10 -6.16
CA GLY A 254 8.94 -4.47 -5.41
C GLY A 254 7.88 -3.38 -5.41
N GLU A 255 6.85 -3.57 -4.59
CA GLU A 255 5.64 -2.74 -4.57
C GLU A 255 5.95 -1.27 -4.22
N LEU A 256 6.86 -1.04 -3.28
CA LEU A 256 7.25 0.32 -2.88
C LEU A 256 8.04 1.05 -3.96
N ALA A 257 8.90 0.35 -4.71
CA ALA A 257 9.60 0.92 -5.85
C ALA A 257 8.63 1.24 -7.00
N THR A 258 7.63 0.39 -7.22
CA THR A 258 6.56 0.61 -8.20
C THR A 258 5.71 1.82 -7.81
N LEU A 259 5.34 1.96 -6.52
CA LEU A 259 4.62 3.12 -6.00
C LEU A 259 5.41 4.42 -6.22
N ALA A 260 6.72 4.42 -5.94
CA ALA A 260 7.58 5.58 -6.15
C ALA A 260 7.67 5.97 -7.64
N LYS A 261 7.77 4.99 -8.56
CA LYS A 261 7.74 5.24 -10.01
C LYS A 261 6.40 5.83 -10.47
N THR A 262 5.29 5.23 -10.03
CA THR A 262 3.94 5.71 -10.36
C THR A 262 3.73 7.14 -9.86
N PHE A 263 4.16 7.43 -8.63
CA PHE A 263 4.11 8.80 -8.09
C PHE A 263 4.94 9.78 -8.93
N ASN A 264 6.17 9.43 -9.28
CA ASN A 264 7.02 10.29 -10.11
C ASN A 264 6.40 10.54 -11.51
N THR A 265 5.85 9.49 -12.14
CA THR A 265 5.16 9.63 -13.43
C THR A 265 3.93 10.54 -13.32
N MET A 266 3.17 10.44 -12.24
CA MET A 266 2.05 11.34 -11.97
C MET A 266 2.54 12.79 -11.83
N MET A 267 3.62 13.00 -11.07
CA MET A 267 4.21 14.33 -10.88
C MET A 267 4.77 14.93 -12.18
N ASP A 268 5.35 14.11 -13.06
CA ASP A 268 5.79 14.56 -14.39
C ASP A 268 4.61 15.05 -15.23
N ARG A 269 3.48 14.34 -15.20
CA ARG A 269 2.24 14.77 -15.89
C ARG A 269 1.70 16.06 -15.32
N VAL A 270 1.63 16.18 -13.99
CA VAL A 270 1.17 17.40 -13.31
C VAL A 270 2.06 18.59 -13.65
N GLN A 271 3.37 18.42 -13.58
CA GLN A 271 4.32 19.47 -13.92
C GLN A 271 4.19 19.91 -15.37
N THR A 272 4.13 18.97 -16.32
CA THR A 272 3.96 19.27 -17.74
C THR A 272 2.66 20.05 -17.99
N ALA A 273 1.56 19.66 -17.35
CA ALA A 273 0.28 20.38 -17.48
C ALA A 273 0.36 21.80 -16.91
N PHE A 274 1.04 21.96 -15.77
CA PHE A 274 1.21 23.26 -15.12
C PHE A 274 2.10 24.21 -15.93
N ASP A 275 3.20 23.69 -16.49
CA ASP A 275 4.11 24.44 -17.35
C ASP A 275 3.40 24.86 -18.64
N ALA A 276 2.60 23.97 -19.24
CA ALA A 276 1.78 24.30 -20.41
C ALA A 276 0.74 25.40 -20.09
N GLN A 277 0.07 25.32 -18.94
CA GLN A 277 -0.88 26.35 -18.49
C GLN A 277 -0.19 27.71 -18.25
N ARG A 278 0.99 27.70 -17.61
CA ARG A 278 1.76 28.91 -17.34
C ARG A 278 2.22 29.58 -18.64
N ASN A 279 2.73 28.80 -19.59
CA ASN A 279 3.13 29.30 -20.90
C ASN A 279 1.93 29.90 -21.64
N PHE A 280 0.78 29.23 -21.63
CA PHE A 280 -0.45 29.74 -22.22
C PHE A 280 -0.88 31.11 -21.65
N ILE A 281 -0.84 31.28 -20.33
CA ILE A 281 -1.17 32.55 -19.67
C ILE A 281 -0.16 33.66 -20.06
N ASN A 282 1.13 33.33 -20.09
CA ASN A 282 2.17 34.27 -20.48
C ASN A 282 2.00 34.73 -21.93
N ASP A 283 1.81 33.78 -22.86
CA ASP A 283 1.65 34.08 -24.27
C ASP A 283 0.38 34.91 -24.53
N ALA A 284 -0.75 34.53 -23.91
CA ALA A 284 -1.99 35.29 -23.97
C ALA A 284 -1.81 36.74 -23.45
N SER A 285 -1.05 36.91 -22.35
CA SER A 285 -0.78 38.23 -21.78
C SER A 285 0.05 39.11 -22.72
N HIS A 286 1.03 38.51 -23.40
CA HIS A 286 1.86 39.20 -24.38
C HIS A 286 1.05 39.61 -25.61
N GLU A 287 0.24 38.70 -26.15
CA GLU A 287 -0.60 38.98 -27.34
C GLU A 287 -1.74 39.99 -27.08
N LEU A 288 -2.20 40.15 -25.83
CA LEU A 288 -3.15 41.18 -25.42
C LEU A 288 -2.49 42.54 -25.19
N ARG A 289 -1.24 42.57 -24.68
CA ARG A 289 -0.55 43.84 -24.38
C ARG A 289 -0.21 44.64 -25.63
N THR A 290 0.19 43.96 -26.70
CA THR A 290 0.60 44.59 -27.94
C THR A 290 -0.53 45.45 -28.57
N PRO A 291 -1.74 44.91 -28.84
CA PRO A 291 -2.84 45.72 -29.39
C PRO A 291 -3.28 46.84 -28.44
N LEU A 292 -3.27 46.58 -27.13
CA LEU A 292 -3.61 47.62 -26.14
C LEU A 292 -2.64 48.81 -26.21
N THR A 293 -1.32 48.54 -26.37
CA THR A 293 -0.33 49.59 -26.52
C THR A 293 -0.51 50.36 -27.85
N ILE A 294 -0.91 49.68 -28.94
CA ILE A 294 -1.19 50.29 -30.21
C ILE A 294 -2.41 51.23 -30.09
N ILE A 295 -3.51 50.74 -29.49
CA ILE A 295 -4.70 51.54 -29.26
C ILE A 295 -4.37 52.80 -28.43
N GLN A 296 -3.63 52.63 -27.32
CA GLN A 296 -3.22 53.75 -26.48
C GLN A 296 -2.38 54.78 -27.27
N GLY A 297 -1.40 54.32 -28.05
CA GLY A 297 -0.54 55.17 -28.83
C GLY A 297 -1.32 55.97 -29.89
N HIS A 298 -2.28 55.32 -30.58
CA HIS A 298 -3.12 56.03 -31.56
C HIS A 298 -4.04 57.06 -30.90
N LEU A 299 -4.62 56.76 -29.75
CA LEU A 299 -5.45 57.69 -29.00
C LEU A 299 -4.65 58.86 -28.40
N GLU A 300 -3.43 58.61 -27.92
CA GLU A 300 -2.54 59.67 -27.38
C GLU A 300 -2.02 60.63 -28.46
N LEU A 301 -1.85 60.13 -29.67
CA LEU A 301 -1.36 60.93 -30.81
C LEU A 301 -2.49 61.56 -31.65
N MET A 302 -3.76 61.31 -31.30
CA MET A 302 -4.91 61.79 -32.04
C MET A 302 -4.96 63.35 -31.97
N GLY A 303 -4.82 63.98 -33.10
CA GLY A 303 -4.90 65.45 -33.27
C GLY A 303 -6.33 65.99 -33.31
N ASP A 304 -6.43 67.27 -33.53
CA ASP A 304 -7.75 67.99 -33.61
C ASP A 304 -8.37 67.98 -35.05
N ASP A 305 -7.65 67.47 -36.06
CA ASP A 305 -8.14 67.32 -37.40
C ASP A 305 -9.25 66.26 -37.52
N PRO A 306 -10.47 66.59 -37.95
CA PRO A 306 -11.56 65.62 -38.04
C PRO A 306 -11.29 64.44 -38.96
N VAL A 307 -10.46 64.57 -39.99
CA VAL A 307 -10.13 63.54 -40.96
C VAL A 307 -9.15 62.53 -40.23
N GLU A 308 -8.10 63.03 -39.57
CA GLU A 308 -7.17 62.24 -38.82
C GLU A 308 -7.87 61.55 -37.66
N GLN A 309 -8.83 62.16 -36.98
CA GLN A 309 -9.64 61.51 -35.92
C GLN A 309 -10.44 60.34 -36.46
N GLN A 310 -11.06 60.48 -37.62
CA GLN A 310 -11.88 59.47 -38.27
C GLN A 310 -10.99 58.24 -38.65
N GLU A 311 -9.81 58.48 -39.21
CA GLU A 311 -8.84 57.45 -39.56
C GLU A 311 -8.33 56.77 -38.33
N THR A 312 -7.97 57.52 -37.28
CA THR A 312 -7.51 56.92 -35.98
C THR A 312 -8.58 56.09 -35.31
N LEU A 313 -9.82 56.52 -35.28
CA LEU A 313 -10.95 55.75 -34.75
C LEU A 313 -11.19 54.48 -35.54
N ALA A 314 -11.05 54.50 -36.86
CA ALA A 314 -11.16 53.31 -37.70
C ALA A 314 -10.08 52.28 -37.35
N LEU A 315 -8.82 52.71 -37.17
CA LEU A 315 -7.72 51.85 -36.73
C LEU A 315 -7.95 51.29 -35.34
N VAL A 316 -8.43 52.10 -34.39
CA VAL A 316 -8.75 51.65 -33.02
C VAL A 316 -9.88 50.60 -33.03
N MET A 317 -10.93 50.81 -33.83
CA MET A 317 -12.03 49.86 -33.97
C MET A 317 -11.60 48.55 -34.57
N ASP A 318 -10.73 48.54 -35.60
CA ASP A 318 -10.17 47.32 -36.19
C ASP A 318 -9.33 46.53 -35.18
N GLU A 319 -8.53 47.21 -34.35
CA GLU A 319 -7.73 46.57 -33.32
C GLU A 319 -8.58 46.01 -32.15
N LEU A 320 -9.68 46.70 -31.82
CA LEU A 320 -10.66 46.18 -30.83
C LEU A 320 -11.39 44.93 -31.36
N ASP A 321 -11.78 44.92 -32.63
CA ASP A 321 -12.39 43.73 -33.26
C ASP A 321 -11.41 42.56 -33.33
N ARG A 322 -10.14 42.84 -33.57
CA ARG A 322 -9.06 41.82 -33.50
C ARG A 322 -8.90 41.25 -32.09
N MET A 323 -8.89 42.11 -31.07
CA MET A 323 -8.84 41.67 -29.67
C MET A 323 -10.07 40.84 -29.30
N ALA A 324 -11.27 41.22 -29.72
CA ALA A 324 -12.50 40.48 -29.46
C ALA A 324 -12.44 39.07 -30.08
N ARG A 325 -11.95 38.94 -31.32
CA ARG A 325 -11.72 37.63 -31.97
C ARG A 325 -10.72 36.80 -31.18
N PHE A 326 -9.59 37.39 -30.77
CA PHE A 326 -8.56 36.73 -30.00
C PHE A 326 -9.08 36.19 -28.64
N VAL A 327 -9.86 36.99 -27.90
CA VAL A 327 -10.49 36.57 -26.64
C VAL A 327 -11.46 35.40 -26.86
N ASN A 328 -12.25 35.44 -27.95
CA ASN A 328 -13.15 34.36 -28.30
C ASN A 328 -12.39 33.08 -28.64
N ASP A 329 -11.26 33.18 -29.33
CA ASP A 329 -10.37 32.07 -29.64
C ASP A 329 -9.77 31.41 -28.33
N LEU A 330 -9.33 32.25 -27.39
CA LEU A 330 -8.87 31.79 -26.07
C LEU A 330 -9.99 31.09 -25.30
N LEU A 331 -11.20 31.63 -25.28
CA LEU A 331 -12.35 31.00 -24.62
C LEU A 331 -12.72 29.67 -25.27
N LEU A 332 -12.59 29.57 -26.60
CA LEU A 332 -12.83 28.32 -27.33
C LEU A 332 -11.81 27.28 -26.95
N LEU A 333 -10.51 27.61 -26.90
CA LEU A 333 -9.44 26.73 -26.47
C LEU A 333 -9.61 26.26 -25.03
N ALA A 334 -10.03 27.15 -24.13
CA ALA A 334 -10.28 26.81 -22.72
C ALA A 334 -11.50 25.90 -22.53
N LYS A 335 -12.49 25.96 -23.44
CA LYS A 335 -13.66 25.07 -23.41
C LYS A 335 -13.43 23.71 -24.07
N ALA A 336 -12.42 23.58 -24.90
CA ALA A 336 -12.18 22.39 -25.73
C ALA A 336 -11.94 21.10 -24.91
N GLU A 337 -11.47 21.22 -23.68
CA GLU A 337 -11.24 20.08 -22.77
C GLU A 337 -12.51 19.63 -22.02
N ARG A 338 -13.64 20.32 -22.20
CA ARG A 338 -14.89 20.02 -21.53
C ARG A 338 -15.71 18.97 -22.29
N PRO A 339 -16.41 18.07 -21.59
CA PRO A 339 -17.28 17.08 -22.22
C PRO A 339 -18.44 17.68 -23.05
N ASP A 340 -18.84 18.91 -22.72
CA ASP A 340 -19.93 19.65 -23.36
C ASP A 340 -19.46 20.62 -24.48
N PHE A 341 -18.23 20.40 -24.99
CA PHE A 341 -17.63 21.25 -26.00
C PHE A 341 -18.38 21.24 -27.36
N LEU A 342 -18.89 20.06 -27.77
CA LEU A 342 -19.58 19.86 -29.02
C LEU A 342 -21.10 19.72 -28.84
N VAL A 343 -21.86 20.38 -29.68
CA VAL A 343 -23.30 20.16 -29.83
C VAL A 343 -23.52 19.37 -31.10
N HIS A 344 -23.75 18.06 -30.96
CA HIS A 344 -23.88 17.17 -32.10
C HIS A 344 -25.25 17.31 -32.79
N GLU A 345 -25.23 17.48 -34.10
CA GLU A 345 -26.39 17.45 -34.98
C GLU A 345 -26.08 16.69 -36.27
N THR A 346 -27.13 16.27 -36.98
CA THR A 346 -26.95 15.63 -38.29
C THR A 346 -26.81 16.72 -39.36
N ILE A 347 -25.66 16.73 -40.03
CA ILE A 347 -25.28 17.72 -41.03
C ILE A 347 -25.32 17.10 -42.42
N ALA A 348 -26.13 17.62 -43.32
CA ALA A 348 -26.11 17.23 -44.75
C ALA A 348 -24.87 17.85 -45.41
N LEU A 349 -23.98 17.05 -46.00
CA LEU A 349 -22.66 17.45 -46.44
C LEU A 349 -22.69 18.49 -47.61
N ALA A 350 -23.43 18.23 -48.65
CA ALA A 350 -23.46 19.13 -49.79
C ALA A 350 -24.03 20.51 -49.43
N PRO A 351 -25.21 20.67 -48.77
CA PRO A 351 -25.68 21.97 -48.33
C PRO A 351 -24.75 22.68 -47.36
N PHE A 352 -24.08 21.92 -46.49
CA PHE A 352 -23.10 22.48 -45.55
C PHE A 352 -21.88 23.04 -46.26
N THR A 353 -21.35 22.30 -47.26
CA THR A 353 -20.22 22.76 -48.06
C THR A 353 -20.55 24.01 -48.84
N ASP A 354 -21.78 24.12 -49.43
CA ASP A 354 -22.25 25.33 -50.12
C ASP A 354 -22.39 26.51 -49.17
N GLU A 355 -22.97 26.33 -48.00
CA GLU A 355 -23.10 27.37 -46.98
C GLU A 355 -21.73 27.91 -46.54
N VAL A 356 -20.79 27.02 -46.24
CA VAL A 356 -19.44 27.39 -45.83
C VAL A 356 -18.71 28.10 -46.97
N PHE A 357 -18.85 27.60 -48.21
CA PHE A 357 -18.25 28.24 -49.39
C PHE A 357 -18.76 29.68 -49.57
N SER A 358 -20.06 29.90 -49.47
CA SER A 358 -20.64 31.25 -49.50
C SER A 358 -20.07 32.18 -48.43
N LYS A 359 -19.79 31.68 -47.23
CA LYS A 359 -19.21 32.48 -46.14
C LYS A 359 -17.74 32.81 -46.40
N ILE A 360 -16.93 31.85 -46.86
CA ILE A 360 -15.50 32.09 -47.05
C ILE A 360 -15.18 33.01 -48.22
N THR A 361 -16.02 33.01 -49.27
CA THR A 361 -15.83 33.91 -50.45
C THR A 361 -15.89 35.39 -50.09
N THR A 362 -16.48 35.75 -48.92
CA THR A 362 -16.53 37.15 -48.44
C THR A 362 -15.27 37.58 -47.68
N LEU A 363 -14.33 36.67 -47.39
CA LEU A 363 -13.16 36.97 -46.58
C LEU A 363 -12.05 37.74 -47.30
N GLY A 364 -12.07 37.77 -48.62
CA GLY A 364 -11.08 38.53 -49.41
C GLY A 364 -11.29 38.38 -50.91
N ASP A 365 -10.75 39.33 -51.63
CA ASP A 365 -10.79 39.35 -53.11
C ASP A 365 -9.76 38.34 -53.66
N ARG A 366 -10.21 37.11 -53.89
CA ARG A 366 -9.43 35.97 -54.37
C ARG A 366 -10.22 35.20 -55.41
N THR A 367 -9.53 34.36 -56.23
CA THR A 367 -10.21 33.42 -57.10
C THR A 367 -10.66 32.19 -56.32
N TRP A 368 -11.91 32.20 -55.87
CA TRP A 368 -12.51 31.10 -55.10
C TRP A 368 -13.10 30.04 -55.98
N GLN A 369 -12.83 28.78 -55.72
CA GLN A 369 -13.31 27.61 -56.46
C GLN A 369 -13.93 26.58 -55.50
N LEU A 370 -15.09 26.04 -55.88
CA LEU A 370 -15.69 24.87 -55.21
C LEU A 370 -15.45 23.67 -56.14
N THR A 371 -14.59 22.74 -55.77
CA THR A 371 -14.10 21.70 -56.66
C THR A 371 -14.84 20.36 -56.53
N ASN A 372 -15.28 20.02 -55.35
CA ASN A 372 -16.02 18.78 -55.11
C ASN A 372 -16.94 18.91 -53.89
N GLN A 373 -18.05 18.18 -53.91
CA GLN A 373 -19.02 18.17 -52.82
C GLN A 373 -19.37 16.73 -52.42
N ALA A 374 -19.10 16.42 -51.17
CA ALA A 374 -19.48 15.15 -50.57
C ALA A 374 -20.99 15.02 -50.51
N THR A 375 -21.51 13.81 -50.78
CA THR A 375 -22.91 13.47 -50.58
C THR A 375 -23.08 12.65 -49.28
N GLY A 376 -24.27 12.74 -48.67
CA GLY A 376 -24.58 12.03 -47.42
C GLY A 376 -24.63 12.98 -46.22
N THR A 377 -24.50 12.41 -45.03
CA THR A 377 -24.59 13.11 -43.75
C THR A 377 -23.44 12.77 -42.83
N ILE A 378 -23.13 13.66 -41.91
CA ILE A 378 -22.20 13.46 -40.81
C ILE A 378 -22.86 13.90 -39.50
N VAL A 379 -22.54 13.30 -38.37
CA VAL A 379 -22.90 13.76 -37.03
C VAL A 379 -21.78 14.63 -36.48
N GLY A 380 -22.05 15.88 -36.17
CA GLY A 380 -21.03 16.81 -35.67
C GLY A 380 -21.62 18.14 -35.27
N ASP A 381 -20.77 19.06 -34.82
CA ASP A 381 -21.13 20.42 -34.46
C ASP A 381 -20.93 21.32 -35.70
N ARG A 382 -22.06 21.73 -36.31
CA ARG A 382 -22.07 22.60 -37.51
C ARG A 382 -21.31 23.90 -37.27
N GLN A 383 -21.52 24.54 -36.13
CA GLN A 383 -20.91 25.81 -35.83
C GLN A 383 -19.37 25.67 -35.70
N ARG A 384 -18.91 24.65 -35.01
CA ARG A 384 -17.48 24.38 -34.85
C ARG A 384 -16.82 24.01 -36.16
N LEU A 385 -17.44 23.14 -36.96
CA LEU A 385 -16.90 22.76 -38.27
C LEU A 385 -16.88 23.98 -39.23
N THR A 386 -17.91 24.81 -39.24
CA THR A 386 -17.90 26.08 -39.98
C THR A 386 -16.73 26.96 -39.53
N GLY A 387 -16.55 27.14 -38.22
CA GLY A 387 -15.45 27.92 -37.66
C GLY A 387 -14.07 27.38 -38.05
N ALA A 388 -13.89 26.04 -38.04
CA ALA A 388 -12.64 25.43 -38.47
C ALA A 388 -12.31 25.72 -39.93
N ILE A 389 -13.29 25.56 -40.82
CA ILE A 389 -13.07 25.86 -42.28
C ILE A 389 -12.85 27.34 -42.52
N VAL A 390 -13.57 28.22 -41.81
CA VAL A 390 -13.36 29.68 -41.88
C VAL A 390 -11.93 30.04 -41.40
N ASN A 391 -11.43 29.44 -40.34
CA ASN A 391 -10.05 29.65 -39.89
C ASN A 391 -9.01 29.22 -40.94
N LEU A 392 -9.24 28.08 -41.61
CA LEU A 392 -8.39 27.64 -42.72
C LEU A 392 -8.44 28.63 -43.88
N ALA A 393 -9.64 29.16 -44.23
CA ALA A 393 -9.82 30.12 -45.31
C ALA A 393 -9.17 31.48 -44.99
N GLN A 394 -9.28 31.96 -43.75
CA GLN A 394 -8.60 33.19 -43.30
C GLN A 394 -7.08 33.03 -43.40
N ASN A 395 -6.55 31.87 -43.00
CA ASN A 395 -5.13 31.56 -43.16
C ASN A 395 -4.71 31.57 -44.63
N ALA A 396 -5.52 30.98 -45.54
CA ALA A 396 -5.25 31.00 -46.97
C ALA A 396 -5.25 32.44 -47.54
N VAL A 397 -6.21 33.26 -47.15
CA VAL A 397 -6.27 34.68 -47.56
C VAL A 397 -5.03 35.45 -47.10
N GLN A 398 -4.54 35.21 -45.87
CA GLN A 398 -3.37 35.92 -45.35
C GLN A 398 -2.06 35.54 -46.09
N HIS A 399 -1.99 34.33 -46.65
CA HIS A 399 -0.78 33.80 -47.30
C HIS A 399 -0.86 33.72 -48.82
N THR A 400 -1.89 34.33 -49.45
CA THR A 400 -2.11 34.43 -50.90
C THR A 400 -2.20 35.86 -51.35
N GLN A 401 -2.04 36.08 -52.67
CA GLN A 401 -2.25 37.36 -53.35
C GLN A 401 -3.60 37.34 -54.09
N PRO A 402 -4.14 38.49 -54.55
CA PRO A 402 -5.40 38.55 -55.28
C PRO A 402 -5.50 37.68 -56.52
N THR A 403 -4.36 37.36 -57.16
CA THR A 403 -4.27 36.49 -58.35
C THR A 403 -4.25 34.99 -58.02
N ASP A 404 -4.09 34.65 -56.73
CA ASP A 404 -4.00 33.25 -56.31
C ASP A 404 -5.38 32.58 -56.21
N ILE A 405 -5.38 31.27 -56.30
CA ILE A 405 -6.59 30.46 -56.25
C ILE A 405 -6.72 29.85 -54.83
N ILE A 406 -7.94 29.91 -54.27
CA ILE A 406 -8.31 29.17 -53.07
C ILE A 406 -9.44 28.21 -53.40
N GLU A 407 -9.22 26.93 -53.20
CA GLU A 407 -10.18 25.87 -53.49
C GLU A 407 -10.73 25.27 -52.20
N LEU A 408 -12.06 25.17 -52.10
CA LEU A 408 -12.73 24.33 -51.08
C LEU A 408 -13.29 23.10 -51.76
N GLY A 409 -13.15 21.92 -51.09
CA GLY A 409 -13.83 20.71 -51.52
C GLY A 409 -14.17 19.83 -50.37
N SER A 410 -15.10 18.89 -50.58
CA SER A 410 -15.43 17.84 -49.67
C SER A 410 -15.64 16.53 -50.39
N GLU A 411 -15.25 15.40 -49.77
CA GLU A 411 -15.49 14.05 -50.26
C GLU A 411 -15.81 13.08 -49.14
N SER A 412 -16.55 12.02 -49.45
CA SER A 412 -16.81 10.93 -48.50
C SER A 412 -16.24 9.65 -49.08
N VAL A 413 -15.18 9.11 -48.43
CA VAL A 413 -14.46 7.93 -48.87
C VAL A 413 -14.15 7.02 -47.68
N ASN A 414 -14.42 5.72 -47.81
CA ASN A 414 -14.08 4.69 -46.82
C ASN A 414 -14.58 4.96 -45.41
N GLY A 415 -15.79 5.50 -45.26
CA GLY A 415 -16.37 5.81 -43.94
C GLY A 415 -15.75 7.04 -43.27
N GLN A 416 -15.08 7.88 -44.01
CA GLN A 416 -14.58 9.17 -43.58
C GLN A 416 -15.09 10.29 -44.46
N VAL A 417 -15.29 11.46 -43.88
CA VAL A 417 -15.58 12.73 -44.60
C VAL A 417 -14.33 13.58 -44.54
N ARG A 418 -13.86 14.00 -45.67
CA ARG A 418 -12.72 14.89 -45.81
C ARG A 418 -13.21 16.25 -46.35
N PHE A 419 -12.94 17.34 -45.64
CA PHE A 419 -13.03 18.71 -46.12
C PHE A 419 -11.61 19.20 -46.37
N TRP A 420 -11.32 19.75 -47.53
CA TRP A 420 -10.00 20.32 -47.77
C TRP A 420 -10.10 21.75 -48.26
N LEU A 421 -9.12 22.53 -47.88
CA LEU A 421 -8.89 23.86 -48.38
C LEU A 421 -7.46 23.90 -48.94
N ARG A 422 -7.36 24.23 -50.24
CA ARG A 422 -6.11 24.36 -50.97
C ARG A 422 -5.90 25.79 -51.36
N ASP A 423 -4.71 26.32 -51.22
CA ASP A 423 -4.24 27.59 -51.73
C ASP A 423 -3.04 27.42 -52.64
N THR A 424 -2.80 28.41 -53.53
CA THR A 424 -1.63 28.51 -54.41
C THR A 424 -0.61 29.54 -53.95
N GLY A 425 -0.63 29.86 -52.64
CA GLY A 425 0.22 30.89 -52.01
C GLY A 425 1.67 30.46 -51.78
N VAL A 426 2.29 31.08 -50.81
CA VAL A 426 3.74 30.92 -50.53
C VAL A 426 4.15 29.54 -50.02
N GLY A 427 3.25 28.70 -49.58
CA GLY A 427 3.52 27.40 -48.97
C GLY A 427 4.27 27.47 -47.66
N ILE A 428 4.51 26.32 -47.05
CA ILE A 428 5.06 26.18 -45.68
C ILE A 428 6.33 25.34 -45.71
N SER A 429 7.39 25.82 -45.04
CA SER A 429 8.65 25.09 -44.95
C SER A 429 8.50 23.76 -44.15
N PRO A 430 9.24 22.68 -44.49
CA PRO A 430 9.17 21.42 -43.72
C PRO A 430 9.44 21.60 -42.20
N ALA A 431 10.28 22.55 -41.83
CA ALA A 431 10.61 22.83 -40.44
C ALA A 431 9.42 23.43 -39.68
N ASP A 432 8.58 24.26 -40.37
CA ASP A 432 7.42 24.89 -39.76
C ASP A 432 6.19 23.97 -39.75
N GLN A 433 6.05 23.02 -40.71
CA GLN A 433 4.89 22.13 -40.83
C GLN A 433 4.57 21.34 -39.56
N ALA A 434 5.59 20.94 -38.80
CA ALA A 434 5.41 20.21 -37.53
C ALA A 434 4.88 21.09 -36.40
N ARG A 435 5.09 22.42 -36.47
CA ARG A 435 4.83 23.37 -35.39
C ARG A 435 3.64 24.28 -35.58
N ILE A 436 3.17 24.45 -36.83
CA ILE A 436 2.10 25.41 -37.12
C ILE A 436 0.75 25.12 -36.47
N PHE A 437 0.55 23.91 -35.96
CA PHE A 437 -0.63 23.50 -35.17
C PHE A 437 -0.48 23.74 -33.67
N ASP A 438 0.70 24.18 -33.22
CA ASP A 438 0.92 24.54 -31.81
C ASP A 438 0.30 25.90 -31.54
N ARG A 439 -0.16 26.13 -30.29
CA ARG A 439 -0.72 27.41 -29.86
C ARG A 439 0.35 28.49 -30.00
N PHE A 440 -0.02 29.67 -30.56
CA PHE A 440 0.86 30.81 -30.77
C PHE A 440 2.02 30.55 -31.73
N ALA A 441 2.03 29.45 -32.47
CA ALA A 441 3.06 29.18 -33.46
C ALA A 441 2.91 30.07 -34.67
N ARG A 442 4.04 30.61 -35.13
CA ARG A 442 4.16 31.39 -36.38
C ARG A 442 5.32 30.86 -37.22
N ALA A 443 5.17 30.87 -38.55
CA ALA A 443 6.29 30.51 -39.42
C ALA A 443 7.39 31.59 -39.33
N ALA A 444 8.65 31.15 -39.28
CA ALA A 444 9.80 32.02 -39.00
C ALA A 444 9.98 33.22 -39.95
N ASN A 445 9.46 33.15 -41.18
CA ASN A 445 9.60 34.18 -42.20
C ASN A 445 8.45 35.22 -42.24
N THR A 446 7.45 35.13 -41.36
CA THR A 446 6.19 35.90 -41.45
C THR A 446 6.09 37.01 -40.38
N TYR A 447 7.17 37.31 -39.69
CA TYR A 447 7.20 38.28 -38.57
C TYR A 447 6.70 39.70 -38.87
N ARG A 448 6.47 40.07 -40.12
CA ARG A 448 6.09 41.45 -40.50
C ARG A 448 4.75 41.63 -41.23
N LYS A 449 4.03 40.53 -41.57
CA LYS A 449 2.81 40.63 -42.39
C LYS A 449 1.58 39.81 -41.93
N SER A 450 1.68 38.97 -40.93
CA SER A 450 0.52 38.16 -40.52
C SER A 450 -0.21 38.80 -39.35
N GLU A 451 -1.45 39.14 -39.53
CA GLU A 451 -2.37 39.78 -38.57
C GLU A 451 -2.97 38.82 -37.54
N GLY A 452 -2.55 37.55 -37.46
CA GLY A 452 -3.15 36.55 -36.58
C GLY A 452 -2.33 36.23 -35.32
N ALA A 453 -2.99 35.96 -34.20
CA ALA A 453 -2.39 35.56 -32.91
C ALA A 453 -1.80 34.13 -32.90
N GLY A 454 -1.81 33.39 -34.04
CA GLY A 454 -1.31 32.03 -34.11
C GLY A 454 -2.17 30.96 -33.41
N LEU A 455 -3.48 31.26 -33.21
CA LEU A 455 -4.42 30.32 -32.59
C LEU A 455 -5.30 29.57 -33.59
N GLY A 456 -5.51 30.12 -34.80
CA GLY A 456 -6.48 29.57 -35.75
C GLY A 456 -6.24 28.10 -36.13
N LEU A 457 -5.01 27.71 -36.44
CA LEU A 457 -4.68 26.33 -36.80
C LEU A 457 -4.73 25.40 -35.58
N ALA A 458 -4.36 25.86 -34.39
CA ALA A 458 -4.54 25.12 -33.17
C ALA A 458 -6.02 24.83 -32.86
N ILE A 459 -6.89 25.82 -33.12
CA ILE A 459 -8.35 25.67 -33.01
C ILE A 459 -8.87 24.61 -33.99
N VAL A 460 -8.42 24.65 -35.25
CA VAL A 460 -8.80 23.64 -36.26
C VAL A 460 -8.43 22.25 -35.82
N LYS A 461 -7.21 22.05 -35.30
CA LYS A 461 -6.76 20.79 -34.78
C LYS A 461 -7.63 20.29 -33.62
N ILE A 462 -7.93 21.14 -32.64
CA ILE A 462 -8.76 20.79 -31.49
C ILE A 462 -10.20 20.44 -31.93
N ILE A 463 -10.77 21.16 -32.85
CA ILE A 463 -12.11 20.86 -33.41
C ILE A 463 -12.10 19.50 -34.12
N ALA A 464 -11.04 19.18 -34.89
CA ALA A 464 -10.88 17.89 -35.52
C ALA A 464 -10.81 16.77 -34.52
N GLU A 465 -9.93 16.90 -33.51
CA GLU A 465 -9.74 15.91 -32.44
C GLU A 465 -11.01 15.71 -31.61
N ALA A 466 -11.74 16.76 -31.28
CA ALA A 466 -13.02 16.69 -30.58
C ALA A 466 -14.10 15.91 -31.37
N HIS A 467 -14.07 15.97 -32.71
CA HIS A 467 -14.90 15.15 -33.59
C HIS A 467 -14.31 13.77 -33.89
N HIS A 468 -13.32 13.31 -33.10
CA HIS A 468 -12.61 12.03 -33.31
C HIS A 468 -11.92 11.91 -34.68
N GLY A 469 -11.61 13.04 -35.30
CA GLY A 469 -10.89 13.17 -36.56
C GLY A 469 -9.46 13.68 -36.37
N HIS A 470 -8.88 14.10 -37.46
CA HIS A 470 -7.54 14.74 -37.47
C HIS A 470 -7.41 15.69 -38.64
N ILE A 471 -6.36 16.51 -38.62
CA ILE A 471 -6.00 17.42 -39.70
C ILE A 471 -4.73 16.93 -40.39
N GLU A 472 -4.72 16.93 -41.73
CA GLU A 472 -3.55 16.66 -42.56
C GLU A 472 -3.11 17.91 -43.30
N LEU A 473 -1.81 18.05 -43.52
CA LEU A 473 -1.20 19.11 -44.30
C LEU A 473 -0.31 18.54 -45.41
N THR A 474 -0.54 19.02 -46.60
CA THR A 474 0.38 18.86 -47.72
C THR A 474 0.78 20.24 -48.22
N SER A 475 2.08 20.60 -48.12
CA SER A 475 2.57 21.91 -48.51
C SER A 475 3.98 21.83 -49.06
N GLN A 476 4.24 22.68 -50.05
CA GLN A 476 5.56 22.87 -50.59
C GLN A 476 5.82 24.36 -50.77
N LEU A 477 6.99 24.81 -50.29
CA LEU A 477 7.36 26.22 -50.38
C LEU A 477 7.33 26.71 -51.82
N GLY A 478 6.61 27.83 -52.10
CA GLY A 478 6.39 28.41 -53.40
C GLY A 478 5.28 27.77 -54.26
N HIS A 479 4.58 26.72 -53.76
CA HIS A 479 3.54 26.01 -54.52
C HIS A 479 2.19 25.97 -53.75
N GLY A 480 2.11 26.59 -52.56
CA GLY A 480 0.90 26.65 -51.79
C GLY A 480 0.76 25.51 -50.76
N SER A 481 -0.43 25.44 -50.15
CA SER A 481 -0.75 24.46 -49.09
C SER A 481 -2.13 23.86 -49.30
N THR A 482 -2.30 22.61 -48.82
CA THR A 482 -3.60 21.93 -48.73
C THR A 482 -3.79 21.45 -47.31
N PHE A 483 -4.75 21.99 -46.61
CA PHE A 483 -5.20 21.53 -45.30
C PHE A 483 -6.42 20.66 -45.48
N SER A 484 -6.41 19.47 -44.88
CA SER A 484 -7.50 18.49 -44.95
C SER A 484 -7.99 18.14 -43.55
N LEU A 485 -9.25 18.46 -43.28
CA LEU A 485 -9.97 18.06 -42.08
C LEU A 485 -10.64 16.72 -42.33
N ILE A 486 -10.20 15.66 -41.67
CA ILE A 486 -10.68 14.29 -41.85
C ILE A 486 -11.47 13.88 -40.61
N LEU A 487 -12.75 13.53 -40.83
CA LEU A 487 -13.71 13.20 -39.79
C LEU A 487 -14.32 11.82 -40.03
N PRO A 488 -14.66 11.02 -39.01
CA PRO A 488 -15.38 9.78 -39.20
C PRO A 488 -16.80 10.05 -39.70
N ALA A 489 -17.24 9.33 -40.73
CA ALA A 489 -18.57 9.51 -41.33
C ALA A 489 -19.72 8.93 -40.49
N ASP A 490 -19.41 8.04 -39.53
CA ASP A 490 -20.41 7.23 -38.82
C ASP A 490 -20.12 7.22 -37.31
N ASP A 491 -20.81 8.11 -36.56
CA ASP A 491 -20.91 8.00 -35.10
C ASP A 491 -22.33 7.60 -34.62
N ALA A 492 -23.21 7.20 -35.54
CA ALA A 492 -24.57 6.75 -35.18
C ALA A 492 -24.63 5.44 -34.38
N LYS A 493 -23.49 4.75 -34.12
CA LYS A 493 -23.43 3.47 -33.41
C LYS A 493 -22.73 3.49 -32.03
N ARG A 494 -22.21 4.63 -31.55
CA ARG A 494 -21.45 4.69 -30.29
C ARG A 494 -22.18 5.33 -29.10
N THR A 495 -23.41 5.79 -29.22
CA THR A 495 -24.22 6.33 -28.10
C THR A 495 -25.18 5.29 -27.49
N GLY A 496 -24.77 4.04 -27.39
CA GLY A 496 -25.57 2.96 -26.80
C GLY A 496 -24.67 1.92 -26.13
N GLY A 497 -24.09 2.27 -24.98
CA GLY A 497 -23.35 1.34 -24.16
C GLY A 497 -23.20 1.89 -22.74
#